data_48e35f55d9a699d9d5e79818b6174485
#
_entry.id   48e35f55d9a699d9d5e79818b6174485
#
_cell.length_a   1.000
_cell.length_b   1.000
_cell.length_c   1.000
_cell.angle_alpha   90.00
_cell.angle_beta   90.00
_cell.angle_gamma   90.00
#
_symmetry.space_group_name_H-M   'P 1'
#
loop_
_entity.id
_entity.type
_entity.pdbx_description
1 polymer ?
#
loop_
_entity_poly.entity_id
_entity_poly.type
_entity_poly.pdbx_seq_one_letter_code
_entity_poly.pdbx_strand_id
1 'polypeptide(L)'
;DSSTSRGLGDVYKRQAELAFVLPYPNKVAVIYMSGAELLEALEAAAQALPYGDASADACASFMQAAGLTYSVNADRAYDKGEAYGKYWFKANSVSRVTITDVNGKAFDPNAIYAVITHNANFNGMDSSYMFKAAAEANEKSAITKAVVRDVVWMYISEELGNVVDDAYAAPQGRITVTATAAPAESAKPGQSATMTENGTYTVVSGDSLWKIASKVYGSGKLWSKIFSANPQIKNASMIYVGQTLTVPAK
;
A
#
# COMPACT_ATOMS: atom_id res chain seq x y z
N ASP A 1 -2.06 34.74 -26.48
CA ASP A 1 -2.59 34.17 -25.23
C ASP A 1 -2.11 32.72 -25.04
N SER A 2 -0.85 32.59 -24.59
CA SER A 2 -0.19 31.28 -24.48
C SER A 2 -0.37 30.63 -23.09
N SER A 3 -1.17 31.20 -22.19
CA SER A 3 -1.33 30.71 -20.82
C SER A 3 -2.32 29.54 -20.73
N THR A 4 -3.34 29.51 -21.58
CA THR A 4 -4.39 28.49 -21.55
C THR A 4 -3.93 27.13 -22.11
N SER A 5 -3.00 27.12 -23.06
CA SER A 5 -2.49 25.87 -23.65
C SER A 5 -1.46 25.17 -22.75
N ARG A 6 -0.74 25.93 -21.90
CA ARG A 6 0.18 25.34 -20.90
C ARG A 6 -0.60 24.62 -19.80
N GLY A 7 -1.76 25.13 -19.37
CA GLY A 7 -2.59 24.51 -18.35
C GLY A 7 -3.14 23.15 -18.75
N LEU A 8 -3.63 23.00 -19.98
CA LEU A 8 -4.17 21.72 -20.46
C LEU A 8 -3.07 20.63 -20.59
N GLY A 9 -1.88 20.99 -21.10
CA GLY A 9 -0.79 20.05 -21.21
C GLY A 9 -0.27 19.54 -19.86
N ASP A 10 -0.25 20.39 -18.83
CA ASP A 10 0.13 20.00 -17.46
C ASP A 10 -0.93 19.15 -16.79
N VAL A 11 -2.21 19.43 -17.01
CA VAL A 11 -3.32 18.61 -16.50
C VAL A 11 -3.26 17.19 -17.06
N TYR A 12 -3.05 17.02 -18.36
CA TYR A 12 -2.93 15.70 -18.98
C TYR A 12 -1.68 14.94 -18.50
N LYS A 13 -0.56 15.61 -18.30
CA LYS A 13 0.66 15.00 -17.76
C LYS A 13 0.43 14.48 -16.33
N ARG A 14 -0.19 15.27 -15.47
CA ARG A 14 -0.46 14.90 -14.07
C ARG A 14 -1.49 13.77 -13.96
N GLN A 15 -2.51 13.75 -14.84
CA GLN A 15 -3.43 12.62 -14.94
C GLN A 15 -2.73 11.33 -15.38
N ALA A 16 -1.78 11.42 -16.32
CA ALA A 16 -0.97 10.29 -16.74
C ALA A 16 -0.05 9.80 -15.62
N GLU A 17 0.54 10.70 -14.84
CA GLU A 17 1.35 10.37 -13.66
C GLU A 17 0.51 9.67 -12.60
N LEU A 18 -0.69 10.15 -12.34
CA LEU A 18 -1.63 9.50 -11.40
C LEU A 18 -2.08 8.12 -11.92
N ALA A 19 -2.29 7.98 -13.23
CA ALA A 19 -2.61 6.68 -13.84
C ALA A 19 -1.45 5.67 -13.73
N PHE A 20 -0.22 6.15 -13.61
CA PHE A 20 0.94 5.30 -13.36
C PHE A 20 0.98 4.79 -11.91
N VAL A 21 0.59 5.64 -10.95
CA VAL A 21 0.52 5.28 -9.52
C VAL A 21 -0.72 4.44 -9.21
N LEU A 22 -1.85 4.74 -9.84
CA LEU A 22 -3.13 4.03 -9.70
C LEU A 22 -3.54 3.41 -11.05
N PRO A 23 -2.86 2.32 -11.48
CA PRO A 23 -3.01 1.79 -12.84
C PRO A 23 -4.36 1.09 -13.07
N TYR A 24 -5.01 0.63 -12.01
CA TYR A 24 -6.26 -0.12 -12.11
C TYR A 24 -7.47 0.82 -12.13
N PRO A 25 -8.46 0.58 -13.02
CA PRO A 25 -9.71 1.37 -13.08
C PRO A 25 -10.70 0.93 -11.99
N ASN A 26 -10.20 0.80 -10.75
CA ASN A 26 -11.03 0.40 -9.62
C ASN A 26 -12.11 1.44 -9.36
N LYS A 27 -13.31 0.96 -9.06
CA LYS A 27 -14.45 1.79 -8.68
C LYS A 27 -14.53 1.92 -7.17
N VAL A 28 -14.97 3.07 -6.71
CA VAL A 28 -15.27 3.29 -5.30
C VAL A 28 -16.44 2.40 -4.90
N ALA A 29 -16.33 1.76 -3.76
CA ALA A 29 -17.38 0.96 -3.15
C ALA A 29 -17.64 1.45 -1.72
N VAL A 30 -18.89 1.32 -1.28
CA VAL A 30 -19.30 1.56 0.10
C VAL A 30 -19.81 0.26 0.66
N ILE A 31 -19.29 -0.14 1.81
CA ILE A 31 -19.68 -1.36 2.53
C ILE A 31 -20.14 -0.96 3.91
N TYR A 32 -21.34 -1.38 4.27
CA TYR A 32 -21.86 -1.23 5.62
C TYR A 32 -21.56 -2.50 6.42
N MET A 33 -20.74 -2.36 7.45
CA MET A 33 -20.29 -3.48 8.27
C MET A 33 -20.22 -3.10 9.74
N SER A 34 -20.35 -4.08 10.62
CA SER A 34 -20.17 -3.89 12.04
C SER A 34 -18.68 -3.61 12.38
N GLY A 35 -18.46 -3.00 13.55
CA GLY A 35 -17.10 -2.80 14.04
C GLY A 35 -16.35 -4.13 14.24
N ALA A 36 -17.04 -5.18 14.67
CA ALA A 36 -16.43 -6.50 14.80
C ALA A 36 -15.95 -7.05 13.45
N GLU A 37 -16.77 -6.94 12.40
CA GLU A 37 -16.39 -7.33 11.04
C GLU A 37 -15.23 -6.47 10.48
N LEU A 38 -15.24 -5.15 10.77
CA LEU A 38 -14.14 -4.26 10.39
C LEU A 38 -12.83 -4.65 11.08
N LEU A 39 -12.92 -5.00 12.37
CA LEU A 39 -11.76 -5.43 13.14
C LEU A 39 -11.16 -6.74 12.58
N GLU A 40 -12.02 -7.72 12.24
CA GLU A 40 -11.60 -8.97 11.62
C GLU A 40 -11.02 -8.73 10.21
N ALA A 41 -11.60 -7.82 9.43
CA ALA A 41 -11.08 -7.47 8.12
C ALA A 41 -9.64 -6.91 8.20
N LEU A 42 -9.37 -6.06 9.19
CA LEU A 42 -8.02 -5.51 9.41
C LEU A 42 -7.06 -6.56 9.97
N GLU A 43 -7.53 -7.47 10.82
CA GLU A 43 -6.74 -8.61 11.30
C GLU A 43 -6.27 -9.48 10.12
N ALA A 44 -7.18 -9.84 9.21
CA ALA A 44 -6.87 -10.60 8.02
C ALA A 44 -5.95 -9.85 7.05
N ALA A 45 -6.15 -8.54 6.90
CA ALA A 45 -5.28 -7.70 6.08
C ALA A 45 -3.84 -7.64 6.59
N ALA A 46 -3.66 -7.76 7.90
CA ALA A 46 -2.35 -7.71 8.55
C ALA A 46 -1.66 -9.08 8.65
N GLN A 47 -2.21 -10.16 8.08
CA GLN A 47 -1.72 -11.53 8.28
C GLN A 47 -0.25 -11.74 7.87
N ALA A 48 0.27 -10.96 6.92
CA ALA A 48 1.64 -11.07 6.45
C ALA A 48 2.67 -10.38 7.38
N LEU A 49 2.21 -9.68 8.41
CA LEU A 49 3.12 -9.05 9.37
C LEU A 49 3.61 -10.05 10.43
N PRO A 50 4.89 -9.95 10.87
CA PRO A 50 5.96 -9.13 10.26
C PRO A 50 6.32 -9.67 8.89
N TYR A 51 6.76 -8.80 7.98
CA TYR A 51 6.99 -9.15 6.57
C TYR A 51 8.16 -10.11 6.30
N GLY A 52 8.71 -10.83 7.22
CA GLY A 52 9.86 -11.71 7.05
C GLY A 52 9.90 -12.46 5.71
N ASP A 53 9.46 -13.71 5.72
CA ASP A 53 9.43 -14.60 4.53
C ASP A 53 8.11 -14.55 3.75
N ALA A 54 7.24 -13.57 4.03
CA ALA A 54 5.95 -13.45 3.35
C ALA A 54 6.14 -13.15 1.86
N SER A 55 5.34 -13.78 1.01
CA SER A 55 5.33 -13.46 -0.41
C SER A 55 4.86 -12.02 -0.64
N ALA A 56 5.30 -11.41 -1.75
CA ALA A 56 4.85 -10.06 -2.13
C ALA A 56 3.31 -9.99 -2.23
N ASP A 57 2.68 -11.06 -2.71
CA ASP A 57 1.22 -11.15 -2.80
C ASP A 57 0.56 -11.11 -1.42
N ALA A 58 1.10 -11.83 -0.43
CA ALA A 58 0.59 -11.79 0.93
C ALA A 58 0.77 -10.41 1.59
N CYS A 59 1.83 -9.68 1.25
CA CYS A 59 2.06 -8.31 1.73
C CYS A 59 1.10 -7.29 1.09
N ALA A 60 0.59 -7.55 -0.10
CA ALA A 60 -0.31 -6.66 -0.82
C ALA A 60 -1.67 -6.47 -0.13
N SER A 61 -2.03 -7.35 0.81
CA SER A 61 -3.30 -7.26 1.54
C SER A 61 -3.32 -6.19 2.64
N PHE A 62 -2.17 -5.65 3.07
CA PHE A 62 -2.11 -4.69 4.16
C PHE A 62 -2.81 -3.38 3.81
N MET A 63 -3.82 -3.02 4.63
CA MET A 63 -4.68 -1.89 4.33
C MET A 63 -4.19 -0.59 4.93
N GLN A 64 -4.09 0.41 4.07
CA GLN A 64 -3.96 1.80 4.49
C GLN A 64 -5.35 2.35 4.82
N ALA A 65 -5.44 3.17 5.88
CA ALA A 65 -6.71 3.65 6.37
C ALA A 65 -6.73 5.17 6.59
N ALA A 66 -7.92 5.75 6.41
CA ALA A 66 -8.24 7.10 6.81
C ALA A 66 -9.58 7.08 7.57
N GLY A 67 -9.78 8.05 8.45
CA GLY A 67 -10.98 8.10 9.30
C GLY A 67 -11.00 7.10 10.45
N LEU A 68 -9.92 6.32 10.62
CA LEU A 68 -9.76 5.46 11.80
C LEU A 68 -8.28 5.38 12.20
N THR A 69 -8.06 5.11 13.49
CA THR A 69 -6.73 4.87 14.06
C THR A 69 -6.67 3.45 14.58
N TYR A 70 -5.67 2.69 14.16
CA TYR A 70 -5.50 1.31 14.62
C TYR A 70 -4.04 0.93 14.81
N SER A 71 -3.83 -0.08 15.62
CA SER A 71 -2.51 -0.69 15.84
C SER A 71 -2.52 -2.17 15.52
N VAL A 72 -1.37 -2.68 15.12
CA VAL A 72 -1.14 -4.11 14.88
C VAL A 72 0.03 -4.57 15.76
N ASN A 73 -0.22 -5.53 16.63
CA ASN A 73 0.83 -6.22 17.37
C ASN A 73 1.39 -7.35 16.49
N ALA A 74 2.50 -7.08 15.81
CA ALA A 74 3.13 -8.04 14.92
C ALA A 74 3.99 -9.09 15.64
N ASP A 75 4.20 -8.97 16.98
CA ASP A 75 4.85 -10.00 17.79
C ASP A 75 3.94 -11.22 18.02
N ARG A 76 2.64 -11.02 17.89
CA ARG A 76 1.68 -12.13 17.94
C ARG A 76 1.58 -12.80 16.59
N ALA A 77 1.59 -14.12 16.57
CA ALA A 77 1.31 -14.88 15.35
C ALA A 77 -0.12 -14.64 14.88
N TYR A 78 -0.30 -14.55 13.57
CA TYR A 78 -1.65 -14.56 12.98
C TYR A 78 -2.29 -15.93 13.20
N ASP A 79 -3.45 -15.95 13.82
CA ASP A 79 -4.22 -17.18 14.06
C ASP A 79 -4.98 -17.57 12.78
N LYS A 80 -4.36 -18.47 12.01
CA LYS A 80 -4.85 -18.90 10.70
C LYS A 80 -6.03 -19.85 10.86
N GLY A 81 -7.15 -19.46 10.33
CA GLY A 81 -8.33 -20.31 10.13
C GLY A 81 -8.36 -20.99 8.77
N GLU A 82 -9.53 -21.03 8.16
CA GLU A 82 -9.75 -21.62 6.84
C GLU A 82 -8.96 -20.90 5.74
N ALA A 83 -8.41 -21.66 4.80
CA ALA A 83 -7.73 -21.09 3.63
C ALA A 83 -8.70 -20.24 2.78
N TYR A 84 -8.25 -19.08 2.36
CA TYR A 84 -8.97 -18.18 1.48
C TYR A 84 -8.08 -17.83 0.27
N GLY A 85 -8.34 -18.47 -0.85
CA GLY A 85 -7.48 -18.39 -2.02
C GLY A 85 -6.14 -19.12 -1.83
N LYS A 86 -5.11 -18.64 -2.54
CA LYS A 86 -3.80 -19.31 -2.58
C LYS A 86 -2.88 -18.92 -1.41
N TYR A 87 -2.96 -17.69 -0.95
CA TYR A 87 -1.98 -17.11 -0.03
C TYR A 87 -2.57 -16.62 1.28
N TRP A 88 -3.90 -16.51 1.35
CA TRP A 88 -4.57 -15.91 2.50
C TRP A 88 -5.37 -16.94 3.30
N PHE A 89 -5.61 -16.58 4.54
CA PHE A 89 -6.40 -17.37 5.47
C PHE A 89 -7.39 -16.44 6.16
N LYS A 90 -8.60 -16.94 6.43
CA LYS A 90 -9.52 -16.26 7.33
C LYS A 90 -8.91 -16.19 8.72
N ALA A 91 -9.24 -15.18 9.49
CA ALA A 91 -8.87 -15.14 10.90
C ALA A 91 -9.67 -16.18 11.68
N ASN A 92 -9.01 -17.01 12.46
CA ASN A 92 -9.69 -17.89 13.44
C ASN A 92 -10.01 -17.12 14.72
N SER A 93 -9.16 -16.15 15.08
CA SER A 93 -9.40 -15.19 16.15
C SER A 93 -8.79 -13.83 15.82
N VAL A 94 -9.33 -12.77 16.45
CA VAL A 94 -8.79 -11.42 16.36
C VAL A 94 -7.97 -11.15 17.61
N SER A 95 -6.68 -10.99 17.46
CA SER A 95 -5.79 -10.84 18.61
C SER A 95 -4.65 -9.83 18.41
N ARG A 96 -4.41 -9.39 17.18
CA ARG A 96 -3.29 -8.55 16.79
C ARG A 96 -3.68 -7.10 16.55
N VAL A 97 -4.87 -6.90 15.98
CA VAL A 97 -5.38 -5.58 15.61
C VAL A 97 -6.20 -4.99 16.75
N THR A 98 -5.97 -3.71 17.01
CA THR A 98 -6.80 -2.91 17.93
C THR A 98 -7.17 -1.61 17.23
N ILE A 99 -8.47 -1.34 17.06
CA ILE A 99 -8.96 -0.05 16.57
C ILE A 99 -9.20 0.84 17.79
N THR A 100 -8.58 2.02 17.80
CA THR A 100 -8.68 2.96 18.91
C THR A 100 -9.86 3.90 18.73
N ASP A 101 -9.98 4.47 17.54
CA ASP A 101 -11.06 5.42 17.24
C ASP A 101 -11.49 5.33 15.76
N VAL A 102 -12.71 5.81 15.51
CA VAL A 102 -13.24 6.03 14.17
C VAL A 102 -13.79 7.46 14.10
N ASN A 103 -13.24 8.28 13.22
CA ASN A 103 -13.57 9.70 13.05
C ASN A 103 -13.55 10.50 14.38
N GLY A 104 -12.53 10.24 15.22
CA GLY A 104 -12.34 10.90 16.52
C GLY A 104 -13.28 10.44 17.62
N LYS A 105 -14.03 9.36 17.42
CA LYS A 105 -14.89 8.73 18.42
C LYS A 105 -14.33 7.37 18.82
N ALA A 106 -14.48 7.00 20.07
CA ALA A 106 -14.08 5.68 20.54
C ALA A 106 -14.71 4.58 19.67
N PHE A 107 -13.93 3.57 19.35
CA PHE A 107 -14.39 2.44 18.55
C PHE A 107 -15.45 1.63 19.30
N ASP A 108 -16.52 1.29 18.58
CA ASP A 108 -17.59 0.41 19.09
C ASP A 108 -17.72 -0.81 18.15
N PRO A 109 -17.43 -2.04 18.62
CA PRO A 109 -17.51 -3.24 17.79
C PRO A 109 -18.96 -3.55 17.33
N ASN A 110 -19.98 -3.01 18.00
CA ASN A 110 -21.38 -3.25 17.66
C ASN A 110 -21.98 -2.18 16.74
N ALA A 111 -21.30 -1.05 16.56
CA ALA A 111 -21.77 0.00 15.66
C ALA A 111 -21.64 -0.44 14.19
N ILE A 112 -22.53 0.08 13.34
CA ILE A 112 -22.39 -0.09 11.87
C ILE A 112 -21.62 1.09 11.31
N TYR A 113 -20.55 0.79 10.60
CA TYR A 113 -19.70 1.74 9.92
C TYR A 113 -19.91 1.66 8.40
N ALA A 114 -19.95 2.83 7.75
CA ALA A 114 -19.88 2.93 6.31
C ALA A 114 -18.39 2.99 5.90
N VAL A 115 -17.87 1.90 5.40
CA VAL A 115 -16.48 1.78 4.97
C VAL A 115 -16.39 2.06 3.48
N ILE A 116 -15.60 3.09 3.13
CA ILE A 116 -15.32 3.42 1.73
C ILE A 116 -14.06 2.67 1.32
N THR A 117 -14.16 1.91 0.26
CA THR A 117 -13.07 1.11 -0.30
C THR A 117 -13.19 1.02 -1.82
N HIS A 118 -12.63 0.02 -2.45
CA HIS A 118 -12.75 -0.21 -3.90
C HIS A 118 -13.39 -1.57 -4.21
N ASN A 119 -13.84 -1.72 -5.46
CA ASN A 119 -14.55 -2.91 -5.91
C ASN A 119 -13.79 -4.23 -5.75
N ALA A 120 -12.45 -4.22 -5.72
CA ALA A 120 -11.68 -5.45 -5.49
C ALA A 120 -11.93 -5.97 -4.07
N ASN A 121 -11.88 -5.11 -3.04
CA ASN A 121 -12.20 -5.50 -1.67
C ASN A 121 -13.67 -5.90 -1.53
N PHE A 122 -14.58 -5.14 -2.16
CA PHE A 122 -16.02 -5.48 -2.19
C PHE A 122 -16.28 -6.89 -2.73
N ASN A 123 -15.52 -7.31 -3.74
CA ASN A 123 -15.64 -8.63 -4.36
C ASN A 123 -14.79 -9.72 -3.65
N GLY A 124 -14.10 -9.38 -2.58
CA GLY A 124 -13.33 -10.34 -1.77
C GLY A 124 -11.99 -10.73 -2.36
N MET A 125 -11.35 -9.84 -3.13
CA MET A 125 -9.98 -10.09 -3.58
C MET A 125 -9.00 -10.09 -2.42
N ASP A 126 -7.90 -10.80 -2.59
CA ASP A 126 -6.85 -10.94 -1.59
C ASP A 126 -7.40 -11.45 -0.25
N SER A 127 -7.10 -10.82 0.87
CA SER A 127 -7.61 -11.17 2.20
C SER A 127 -9.01 -10.59 2.51
N SER A 128 -9.71 -10.03 1.52
CA SER A 128 -10.91 -9.21 1.72
C SER A 128 -12.21 -10.01 1.89
N TYR A 129 -12.14 -11.25 2.38
CA TYR A 129 -13.33 -12.10 2.57
C TYR A 129 -14.39 -11.45 3.46
N MET A 130 -13.98 -10.70 4.49
CA MET A 130 -14.89 -10.07 5.43
C MET A 130 -15.61 -8.88 4.81
N PHE A 131 -14.93 -8.11 3.96
CA PHE A 131 -15.56 -7.05 3.17
C PHE A 131 -16.64 -7.62 2.24
N LYS A 132 -16.33 -8.75 1.58
CA LYS A 132 -17.30 -9.44 0.72
C LYS A 132 -18.49 -9.93 1.51
N ALA A 133 -18.26 -10.61 2.63
CA ALA A 133 -19.33 -11.14 3.48
C ALA A 133 -20.24 -10.01 3.99
N ALA A 134 -19.68 -8.91 4.49
CA ALA A 134 -20.45 -7.75 4.92
C ALA A 134 -21.22 -7.08 3.77
N ALA A 135 -20.62 -7.00 2.57
CA ALA A 135 -21.29 -6.45 1.41
C ALA A 135 -22.50 -7.29 0.96
N GLU A 136 -22.37 -8.61 1.02
CA GLU A 136 -23.45 -9.56 0.70
C GLU A 136 -24.56 -9.56 1.78
N ALA A 137 -24.21 -9.31 3.04
CA ALA A 137 -25.15 -9.27 4.16
C ALA A 137 -25.96 -7.96 4.23
N ASN A 138 -25.49 -6.88 3.61
CA ASN A 138 -26.12 -5.57 3.71
C ASN A 138 -26.41 -4.98 2.32
N GLU A 139 -27.69 -4.98 1.93
CA GLU A 139 -28.16 -4.49 0.63
C GLU A 139 -27.89 -3.00 0.35
N LYS A 140 -27.55 -2.20 1.37
CA LYS A 140 -27.12 -0.81 1.21
C LYS A 140 -25.67 -0.71 0.72
N SER A 141 -24.89 -1.78 0.80
CA SER A 141 -23.54 -1.85 0.28
C SER A 141 -23.57 -1.86 -1.24
N ALA A 142 -22.72 -1.05 -1.87
CA ALA A 142 -22.73 -0.91 -3.32
C ALA A 142 -21.39 -0.49 -3.90
N ILE A 143 -21.14 -0.95 -5.14
CA ILE A 143 -20.09 -0.40 -5.98
C ILE A 143 -20.67 0.79 -6.74
N THR A 144 -20.04 1.95 -6.62
CA THR A 144 -20.46 3.19 -7.27
C THR A 144 -20.00 3.24 -8.74
N LYS A 145 -20.39 4.29 -9.45
CA LYS A 145 -19.84 4.58 -10.79
C LYS A 145 -18.50 5.31 -10.74
N ALA A 146 -18.15 5.92 -9.61
CA ALA A 146 -16.93 6.71 -9.44
C ALA A 146 -15.68 5.82 -9.54
N VAL A 147 -14.71 6.23 -10.32
CA VAL A 147 -13.40 5.58 -10.44
C VAL A 147 -12.48 6.17 -9.37
N VAL A 148 -11.78 5.30 -8.62
CA VAL A 148 -10.89 5.72 -7.52
C VAL A 148 -9.88 6.77 -7.98
N ARG A 149 -9.24 6.56 -9.13
CA ARG A 149 -8.27 7.51 -9.69
C ARG A 149 -8.88 8.89 -9.95
N ASP A 150 -10.10 8.94 -10.44
CA ASP A 150 -10.78 10.21 -10.74
C ASP A 150 -11.13 10.95 -9.45
N VAL A 151 -11.55 10.23 -8.41
CA VAL A 151 -11.81 10.81 -7.08
C VAL A 151 -10.52 11.36 -6.46
N VAL A 152 -9.41 10.64 -6.55
CA VAL A 152 -8.10 11.12 -6.08
C VAL A 152 -7.66 12.35 -6.87
N TRP A 153 -7.88 12.35 -8.19
CA TRP A 153 -7.60 13.51 -9.03
C TRP A 153 -8.42 14.74 -8.61
N MET A 154 -9.73 14.58 -8.41
CA MET A 154 -10.62 15.65 -7.96
C MET A 154 -10.13 16.22 -6.61
N TYR A 155 -9.79 15.36 -5.67
CA TYR A 155 -9.24 15.79 -4.37
C TYR A 155 -7.96 16.61 -4.52
N ILE A 156 -7.00 16.16 -5.34
CA ILE A 156 -5.76 16.88 -5.57
C ILE A 156 -6.01 18.22 -6.27
N SER A 157 -6.94 18.27 -7.25
CA SER A 157 -7.18 19.46 -8.03
C SER A 157 -8.05 20.50 -7.31
N GLU A 158 -9.08 20.05 -6.59
CA GLU A 158 -10.10 20.93 -6.01
C GLU A 158 -9.79 21.29 -4.55
N GLU A 159 -9.33 20.30 -3.74
CA GLU A 159 -9.07 20.51 -2.32
C GLU A 159 -7.63 20.92 -2.04
N LEU A 160 -6.65 20.33 -2.75
CA LEU A 160 -5.23 20.61 -2.54
C LEU A 160 -4.65 21.65 -3.51
N GLY A 161 -5.47 22.28 -4.36
CA GLY A 161 -5.00 23.30 -5.30
C GLY A 161 -3.92 22.81 -6.27
N ASN A 162 -3.94 21.54 -6.64
CA ASN A 162 -2.96 20.87 -7.51
C ASN A 162 -1.56 20.68 -6.87
N VAL A 163 -1.44 20.75 -5.56
CA VAL A 163 -0.18 20.55 -4.84
C VAL A 163 -0.36 19.47 -3.78
N VAL A 164 0.45 18.42 -3.85
CA VAL A 164 0.61 17.48 -2.76
C VAL A 164 1.87 17.89 -2.02
N ASP A 165 1.70 18.54 -0.89
CA ASP A 165 2.77 19.15 -0.10
C ASP A 165 3.41 18.18 0.90
N ASP A 166 4.33 18.71 1.70
CA ASP A 166 5.09 17.95 2.70
C ASP A 166 4.21 17.35 3.82
N ALA A 167 2.94 17.78 3.96
CA ALA A 167 2.01 17.19 4.92
C ALA A 167 1.78 15.69 4.67
N TYR A 168 1.99 15.23 3.44
CA TYR A 168 1.88 13.82 3.04
C TYR A 168 3.24 13.11 2.92
N ALA A 169 4.35 13.80 3.21
CA ALA A 169 5.69 13.22 3.09
C ALA A 169 6.03 12.20 4.19
N ALA A 170 5.28 12.21 5.29
CA ALA A 170 5.48 11.31 6.42
C ALA A 170 4.18 10.57 6.79
N PRO A 171 4.30 9.40 7.46
CA PRO A 171 3.14 8.70 8.01
C PRO A 171 2.33 9.62 8.94
N GLN A 172 1.01 9.57 8.79
CA GLN A 172 0.08 10.43 9.57
C GLN A 172 -0.22 9.90 10.98
N GLY A 173 0.45 8.82 11.41
CA GLY A 173 0.27 8.24 12.74
C GLY A 173 -1.04 7.46 12.94
N ARG A 174 -1.84 7.27 11.90
CA ARG A 174 -3.11 6.54 11.98
C ARG A 174 -2.93 5.04 12.18
N ILE A 175 -1.81 4.51 11.73
CA ILE A 175 -1.49 3.08 11.78
C ILE A 175 -0.18 2.90 12.52
N THR A 176 -0.20 2.10 13.58
CA THR A 176 0.99 1.75 14.34
C THR A 176 1.20 0.23 14.27
N VAL A 177 2.37 -0.18 13.81
CA VAL A 177 2.77 -1.59 13.86
C VAL A 177 3.82 -1.72 14.95
N THR A 178 3.50 -2.45 16.00
CA THR A 178 4.47 -2.82 17.05
C THR A 178 5.01 -4.20 16.72
N ALA A 179 6.32 -4.26 16.49
CA ALA A 179 7.07 -5.49 16.46
C ALA A 179 8.24 -5.30 17.42
N THR A 180 8.38 -6.18 18.38
CA THR A 180 9.66 -6.31 19.07
C THR A 180 10.64 -6.67 17.95
N ALA A 181 11.66 -5.82 17.71
CA ALA A 181 12.65 -6.16 16.71
C ALA A 181 13.07 -7.60 17.00
N ALA A 182 12.78 -8.53 16.11
CA ALA A 182 13.40 -9.82 16.14
C ALA A 182 14.90 -9.53 16.36
N PRO A 183 15.58 -10.16 17.32
CA PRO A 183 17.00 -9.94 17.51
C PRO A 183 17.57 -9.99 16.11
N ALA A 184 18.18 -8.91 15.66
CA ALA A 184 18.60 -8.68 14.30
C ALA A 184 19.48 -9.82 13.82
N GLU A 185 18.85 -10.93 13.49
CA GLU A 185 19.45 -11.96 12.69
C GLU A 185 19.38 -11.44 11.28
N SER A 186 20.48 -10.76 10.99
CA SER A 186 20.90 -10.26 9.70
C SER A 186 20.07 -9.15 9.00
N ALA A 187 19.67 -8.05 9.71
CA ALA A 187 20.16 -6.80 9.18
C ALA A 187 21.57 -6.63 9.77
N LYS A 188 22.60 -7.12 9.14
CA LYS A 188 23.97 -6.74 9.52
C LYS A 188 23.99 -5.21 9.55
N PRO A 189 24.26 -4.55 10.72
CA PRO A 189 24.49 -3.12 10.74
C PRO A 189 25.75 -2.90 9.90
N GLY A 190 25.61 -2.27 8.75
CA GLY A 190 26.75 -1.95 7.91
C GLY A 190 26.68 -2.43 6.46
N GLN A 191 25.53 -2.85 5.92
CA GLN A 191 25.41 -2.79 4.47
C GLN A 191 25.05 -1.36 4.08
N SER A 192 26.06 -0.50 4.19
CA SER A 192 26.17 0.67 3.33
C SER A 192 25.98 0.16 1.89
N ALA A 193 25.06 0.77 1.15
CA ALA A 193 24.83 0.44 -0.24
C ALA A 193 26.17 0.47 -0.98
N THR A 194 26.77 -0.67 -1.18
CA THR A 194 28.08 -0.79 -1.82
C THR A 194 27.84 -1.05 -3.31
N MET A 195 28.21 -0.08 -4.14
CA MET A 195 28.57 -0.39 -5.51
C MET A 195 29.78 -1.32 -5.45
N THR A 196 29.60 -2.53 -5.94
CA THR A 196 30.77 -3.39 -6.20
C THR A 196 31.48 -2.84 -7.45
N GLU A 197 32.79 -2.98 -7.49
CA GLU A 197 33.65 -2.56 -8.62
C GLU A 197 33.18 -3.12 -9.98
N ASN A 198 32.26 -4.08 -9.98
CA ASN A 198 31.72 -4.76 -11.15
C ASN A 198 30.38 -4.18 -11.66
N GLY A 199 29.99 -2.95 -11.26
CA GLY A 199 28.74 -2.33 -11.77
C GLY A 199 27.46 -3.01 -11.32
N THR A 200 27.44 -3.60 -10.12
CA THR A 200 26.25 -4.18 -9.49
C THR A 200 25.89 -3.44 -8.20
N TYR A 201 24.60 -3.44 -7.87
CA TYR A 201 24.04 -2.82 -6.68
C TYR A 201 23.12 -3.80 -5.97
N THR A 202 23.32 -4.02 -4.69
CA THR A 202 22.40 -4.82 -3.89
C THR A 202 21.35 -3.93 -3.25
N VAL A 203 20.10 -4.21 -3.53
CA VAL A 203 18.93 -3.45 -3.02
C VAL A 203 18.87 -3.55 -1.49
N VAL A 204 18.75 -2.42 -0.84
CA VAL A 204 18.55 -2.33 0.62
C VAL A 204 17.16 -1.79 0.94
N SER A 205 16.74 -1.93 2.19
CA SER A 205 15.43 -1.46 2.65
C SER A 205 15.22 0.03 2.36
N GLY A 206 14.07 0.36 1.79
CA GLY A 206 13.71 1.71 1.40
C GLY A 206 14.24 2.18 0.04
N ASP A 207 14.94 1.31 -0.70
CA ASP A 207 15.37 1.61 -2.06
C ASP A 207 14.21 1.55 -3.07
N SER A 208 14.37 2.32 -4.13
CA SER A 208 13.63 2.22 -5.38
C SER A 208 14.61 2.44 -6.52
N LEU A 209 14.28 2.03 -7.74
CA LEU A 209 15.14 2.29 -8.89
C LEU A 209 15.49 3.78 -9.05
N TRP A 210 14.53 4.66 -8.70
CA TRP A 210 14.77 6.10 -8.68
C TRP A 210 15.82 6.52 -7.64
N LYS A 211 15.70 6.02 -6.39
CA LYS A 211 16.67 6.33 -5.34
C LYS A 211 18.05 5.76 -5.64
N ILE A 212 18.10 4.54 -6.18
CA ILE A 212 19.36 3.91 -6.61
C ILE A 212 19.99 4.74 -7.72
N ALA A 213 19.23 5.15 -8.75
CA ALA A 213 19.73 6.00 -9.82
C ALA A 213 20.21 7.37 -9.29
N SER A 214 19.51 7.95 -8.31
CA SER A 214 19.98 9.19 -7.64
C SER A 214 21.32 8.99 -6.95
N LYS A 215 21.49 7.87 -6.23
CA LYS A 215 22.75 7.54 -5.52
C LYS A 215 23.90 7.30 -6.49
N VAL A 216 23.64 6.56 -7.58
CA VAL A 216 24.69 6.09 -8.49
C VAL A 216 25.03 7.12 -9.57
N TYR A 217 24.02 7.72 -10.15
CA TYR A 217 24.18 8.64 -11.30
C TYR A 217 24.06 10.12 -10.91
N GLY A 218 23.67 10.42 -9.68
CA GLY A 218 23.34 11.78 -9.23
C GLY A 218 22.00 12.28 -9.76
N SER A 219 21.19 11.42 -10.40
CA SER A 219 19.87 11.78 -10.92
C SER A 219 18.94 10.59 -10.93
N GLY A 220 17.82 10.70 -10.20
CA GLY A 220 16.77 9.69 -10.19
C GLY A 220 16.11 9.48 -11.55
N LYS A 221 16.13 10.48 -12.44
CA LYS A 221 15.57 10.37 -13.80
C LYS A 221 16.22 9.28 -14.65
N LEU A 222 17.41 8.82 -14.27
CA LEU A 222 18.15 7.76 -14.96
C LEU A 222 17.78 6.33 -14.51
N TRP A 223 16.72 6.18 -13.70
CA TRP A 223 16.26 4.89 -13.22
C TRP A 223 15.96 3.88 -14.35
N SER A 224 15.51 4.38 -15.50
CA SER A 224 15.20 3.54 -16.65
C SER A 224 16.43 2.82 -17.22
N LYS A 225 17.64 3.37 -17.06
CA LYS A 225 18.89 2.68 -17.44
C LYS A 225 19.10 1.41 -16.61
N ILE A 226 18.86 1.52 -15.30
CA ILE A 226 18.96 0.37 -14.40
C ILE A 226 17.88 -0.65 -14.76
N PHE A 227 16.65 -0.20 -14.97
CA PHE A 227 15.53 -1.08 -15.34
C PHE A 227 15.82 -1.87 -16.64
N SER A 228 16.27 -1.19 -17.68
CA SER A 228 16.59 -1.81 -18.97
C SER A 228 17.75 -2.82 -18.89
N ALA A 229 18.70 -2.59 -17.98
CA ALA A 229 19.82 -3.50 -17.75
C ALA A 229 19.45 -4.73 -16.91
N ASN A 230 18.20 -4.80 -16.41
CA ASN A 230 17.72 -5.86 -15.53
C ASN A 230 16.41 -6.47 -16.05
N PRO A 231 16.45 -7.24 -17.15
CA PRO A 231 15.23 -7.78 -17.80
C PRO A 231 14.44 -8.76 -16.91
N GLN A 232 15.03 -9.24 -15.83
CA GLN A 232 14.36 -10.04 -14.80
C GLN A 232 13.34 -9.21 -14.02
N ILE A 233 13.47 -7.87 -13.94
CA ILE A 233 12.50 -6.98 -13.32
C ILE A 233 11.35 -6.76 -14.30
N LYS A 234 10.21 -7.35 -14.01
CA LYS A 234 9.00 -7.21 -14.86
C LYS A 234 8.23 -5.91 -14.59
N ASN A 235 8.39 -5.35 -13.39
CA ASN A 235 7.73 -4.10 -12.98
C ASN A 235 8.77 -3.20 -12.29
N ALA A 236 8.97 -2.01 -12.80
CA ALA A 236 9.97 -1.06 -12.29
C ALA A 236 9.71 -0.61 -10.83
N SER A 237 8.49 -0.75 -10.35
CA SER A 237 8.12 -0.45 -8.96
C SER A 237 8.35 -1.61 -8.00
N MET A 238 8.78 -2.78 -8.51
CA MET A 238 8.94 -4.00 -7.73
C MET A 238 10.41 -4.46 -7.76
N ILE A 239 11.17 -4.00 -6.78
CA ILE A 239 12.50 -4.51 -6.47
C ILE A 239 12.55 -4.97 -5.01
N TYR A 240 13.34 -5.96 -4.71
CA TYR A 240 13.34 -6.64 -3.41
C TYR A 240 14.65 -6.44 -2.68
N VAL A 241 14.59 -6.28 -1.37
CA VAL A 241 15.77 -6.22 -0.50
C VAL A 241 16.63 -7.47 -0.70
N GLY A 242 17.94 -7.28 -0.90
CA GLY A 242 18.88 -8.36 -1.22
C GLY A 242 18.99 -8.67 -2.72
N GLN A 243 18.10 -8.14 -3.57
CA GLN A 243 18.19 -8.30 -5.01
C GLN A 243 19.44 -7.60 -5.56
N THR A 244 20.21 -8.30 -6.37
CA THR A 244 21.36 -7.71 -7.06
C THR A 244 20.93 -7.18 -8.43
N LEU A 245 21.17 -5.90 -8.64
CA LEU A 245 20.88 -5.20 -9.89
C LEU A 245 22.15 -4.89 -10.65
N THR A 246 22.11 -5.09 -11.95
CA THR A 246 23.12 -4.56 -12.87
C THR A 246 22.91 -3.06 -13.00
N VAL A 247 23.96 -2.29 -12.76
CA VAL A 247 23.97 -0.84 -12.85
C VAL A 247 24.98 -0.43 -13.93
N PRO A 248 24.51 -0.11 -15.13
CA PRO A 248 25.41 0.33 -16.23
C PRO A 248 26.21 1.57 -15.85
N ALA A 249 27.37 1.75 -16.44
CA ALA A 249 28.12 3.00 -16.31
C ALA A 249 27.30 4.21 -16.80
N LYS A 250 27.63 5.41 -16.26
CA LYS A 250 26.91 6.66 -16.54
C LYS A 250 27.01 7.07 -18.01
#